data_5dd2a1b9ef1b0f6fcb8c71eee0bab558
#
_entry.id   5dd2a1b9ef1b0f6fcb8c71eee0bab558
#
_cell.length_a   1.000
_cell.length_b   1.000
_cell.length_c   1.000
_cell.angle_alpha   90.00
_cell.angle_beta   90.00
_cell.angle_gamma   90.00
#
_symmetry.space_group_name_H-M   'P 1'
#
loop_
_entity.id
_entity.type
_entity.pdbx_description
1 polymer ?
#
loop_
_entity_poly.entity_id
_entity_poly.type
_entity_poly.pdbx_seq_one_letter_code
_entity_poly.pdbx_strand_id
1 'polypeptide(L)'
;MENIINPIYLDSEKIKQLKHDFETAKPCKHIVLPNFLNEDFATSLYENFPKMDTLNVKRKSLNENKNEDYHFDRFHPDFKKVKEAVTNPEFIKNIETITGVPNLVVTDDALGSGVHQGANGSYVDVHIDSNFNPKENLWRRLNLLIYLNKNWQSEYGGELELWDQKMTKCEATIPCDWNRAVVFLTDETTPHGYGKITVPEGETRKSFYTYYSTAPEEGFKYVDSHFKARPNDAVGKKVATNIKEPLKLGIKRMLKKMGVTSLDFQDKNKKKD
;
A
#
# COMPACT_ATOMS: atom_id res chain seq x y z
N MET A 1 -5.84 -4.41 21.38
CA MET A 1 -6.53 -4.54 20.09
C MET A 1 -7.96 -4.00 20.14
N GLU A 2 -8.78 -4.43 21.10
CA GLU A 2 -10.20 -4.02 21.24
C GLU A 2 -10.46 -2.51 21.33
N ASN A 3 -9.49 -1.73 21.83
CA ASN A 3 -9.61 -0.26 21.89
C ASN A 3 -9.05 0.46 20.67
N ILE A 4 -8.56 -0.26 19.66
CA ILE A 4 -7.90 0.31 18.48
C ILE A 4 -8.68 -0.04 17.21
N ILE A 5 -8.93 -1.32 16.97
CA ILE A 5 -9.74 -1.77 15.83
C ILE A 5 -11.21 -1.79 16.25
N ASN A 6 -12.09 -1.36 15.37
CA ASN A 6 -13.54 -1.41 15.60
C ASN A 6 -13.95 -2.86 15.85
N PRO A 7 -14.63 -3.17 16.98
CA PRO A 7 -14.97 -4.54 17.38
C PRO A 7 -15.75 -5.33 16.34
N ILE A 8 -16.49 -4.68 15.44
CA ILE A 8 -17.23 -5.35 14.37
C ILE A 8 -16.31 -6.19 13.48
N TYR A 9 -15.03 -5.82 13.33
CA TYR A 9 -14.04 -6.55 12.53
C TYR A 9 -13.36 -7.69 13.28
N LEU A 10 -13.78 -7.92 14.52
CA LEU A 10 -13.39 -9.06 15.35
C LEU A 10 -14.55 -10.04 15.54
N ASP A 11 -15.75 -9.66 15.07
CA ASP A 11 -16.97 -10.48 15.15
C ASP A 11 -16.95 -11.62 14.11
N SER A 12 -17.32 -12.83 14.56
CA SER A 12 -17.23 -14.04 13.73
C SER A 12 -18.17 -14.02 12.53
N GLU A 13 -19.37 -13.44 12.64
CA GLU A 13 -20.32 -13.36 11.54
C GLU A 13 -19.85 -12.34 10.51
N LYS A 14 -19.29 -11.21 10.99
CA LYS A 14 -18.67 -10.22 10.11
C LYS A 14 -17.47 -10.78 9.36
N ILE A 15 -16.64 -11.59 10.01
CA ILE A 15 -15.50 -12.28 9.36
C ILE A 15 -15.98 -13.23 8.25
N LYS A 16 -17.07 -13.98 8.46
CA LYS A 16 -17.65 -14.83 7.41
C LYS A 16 -18.16 -14.01 6.23
N GLN A 17 -18.83 -12.89 6.50
CA GLN A 17 -19.29 -11.98 5.46
C GLN A 17 -18.10 -11.41 4.66
N LEU A 18 -17.07 -10.94 5.34
CA LEU A 18 -15.85 -10.39 4.70
C LEU A 18 -15.11 -11.45 3.86
N LYS A 19 -15.10 -12.71 4.28
CA LYS A 19 -14.57 -13.81 3.47
C LYS A 19 -15.30 -13.93 2.15
N HIS A 20 -16.63 -13.96 2.17
CA HIS A 20 -17.44 -13.99 0.96
C HIS A 20 -17.18 -12.77 0.07
N ASP A 21 -17.13 -11.57 0.67
CA ASP A 21 -16.86 -10.33 -0.05
C ASP A 21 -15.48 -10.37 -0.73
N PHE A 22 -14.44 -10.85 -0.04
CA PHE A 22 -13.09 -11.01 -0.59
C PHE A 22 -13.05 -12.00 -1.76
N GLU A 23 -13.70 -13.15 -1.63
CA GLU A 23 -13.72 -14.21 -2.65
C GLU A 23 -14.43 -13.77 -3.92
N THR A 24 -15.48 -12.93 -3.81
CA THR A 24 -16.34 -12.49 -4.92
C THR A 24 -15.97 -11.13 -5.51
N ALA A 25 -15.07 -10.38 -4.85
CA ALA A 25 -14.68 -9.03 -5.27
C ALA A 25 -14.11 -8.98 -6.69
N LYS A 26 -14.42 -7.91 -7.40
CA LYS A 26 -13.92 -7.60 -8.75
C LYS A 26 -13.30 -6.20 -8.76
N PRO A 27 -12.28 -5.93 -9.58
CA PRO A 27 -11.63 -6.80 -10.59
C PRO A 27 -10.63 -7.79 -10.00
N CYS A 28 -10.22 -7.60 -8.77
CA CYS A 28 -9.28 -8.45 -8.02
C CYS A 28 -9.85 -8.75 -6.63
N LYS A 29 -9.23 -9.67 -5.92
CA LYS A 29 -9.62 -9.98 -4.54
C LYS A 29 -9.26 -8.84 -3.60
N HIS A 30 -10.26 -8.22 -3.00
CA HIS A 30 -10.10 -7.16 -2.01
C HIS A 30 -11.31 -7.08 -1.08
N ILE A 31 -11.17 -6.42 0.06
CA ILE A 31 -12.25 -5.99 0.95
C ILE A 31 -12.07 -4.54 1.35
N VAL A 32 -13.19 -3.89 1.62
CA VAL A 32 -13.24 -2.53 2.13
C VAL A 32 -13.84 -2.55 3.53
N LEU A 33 -13.17 -1.90 4.47
CA LEU A 33 -13.50 -1.88 5.90
C LEU A 33 -13.74 -0.42 6.34
N PRO A 34 -14.97 0.12 6.20
CA PRO A 34 -15.30 1.47 6.66
C PRO A 34 -15.29 1.56 8.19
N ASN A 35 -14.91 2.72 8.74
CA ASN A 35 -14.78 2.93 10.19
C ASN A 35 -13.90 1.84 10.84
N PHE A 36 -12.75 1.56 10.24
CA PHE A 36 -11.90 0.43 10.62
C PHE A 36 -11.31 0.55 12.03
N LEU A 37 -10.86 1.72 12.40
CA LEU A 37 -10.37 2.01 13.74
C LEU A 37 -11.49 2.58 14.62
N ASN A 38 -11.35 2.47 15.94
CA ASN A 38 -12.15 3.25 16.84
C ASN A 38 -11.98 4.74 16.55
N GLU A 39 -13.04 5.51 16.59
CA GLU A 39 -13.07 6.90 16.13
C GLU A 39 -12.07 7.80 16.87
N ASP A 40 -11.99 7.67 18.20
CA ASP A 40 -11.03 8.45 19.00
C ASP A 40 -9.59 8.12 18.64
N PHE A 41 -9.30 6.85 18.40
CA PHE A 41 -7.97 6.39 17.99
C PHE A 41 -7.61 6.85 16.56
N ALA A 42 -8.55 6.76 15.62
CA ALA A 42 -8.37 7.29 14.27
C ALA A 42 -8.12 8.81 14.29
N THR A 43 -8.85 9.54 15.15
CA THR A 43 -8.68 10.99 15.35
C THR A 43 -7.29 11.29 15.90
N SER A 44 -6.82 10.55 16.91
CA SER A 44 -5.47 10.73 17.45
C SER A 44 -4.39 10.51 16.37
N LEU A 45 -4.51 9.46 15.54
CA LEU A 45 -3.57 9.23 14.43
C LEU A 45 -3.58 10.37 13.41
N TYR A 46 -4.75 10.90 13.08
CA TYR A 46 -4.89 12.02 12.13
C TYR A 46 -4.25 13.29 12.65
N GLU A 47 -4.54 13.67 13.90
CA GLU A 47 -4.03 14.89 14.53
C GLU A 47 -2.52 14.86 14.73
N ASN A 48 -1.97 13.65 14.95
CA ASN A 48 -0.53 13.43 15.11
C ASN A 48 0.15 12.91 13.84
N PHE A 49 -0.54 12.99 12.69
CA PHE A 49 0.10 12.56 11.44
C PHE A 49 1.30 13.47 11.12
N PRO A 50 2.46 12.90 10.75
CA PRO A 50 3.68 13.69 10.55
C PRO A 50 3.49 14.77 9.49
N LYS A 51 4.21 15.88 9.66
CA LYS A 51 4.31 16.89 8.60
C LYS A 51 5.05 16.31 7.40
N MET A 52 4.63 16.65 6.21
CA MET A 52 5.12 16.07 4.97
C MET A 52 6.64 16.26 4.76
N ASP A 53 7.19 17.35 5.22
CA ASP A 53 8.63 17.66 5.14
C ASP A 53 9.49 16.85 6.11
N THR A 54 8.88 16.25 7.14
CA THR A 54 9.57 15.39 8.12
C THR A 54 9.67 13.92 7.68
N LEU A 55 9.00 13.54 6.58
CA LEU A 55 9.07 12.18 6.03
C LEU A 55 10.40 11.96 5.28
N ASN A 56 11.07 10.86 5.61
CA ASN A 56 12.44 10.60 5.14
C ASN A 56 12.53 10.22 3.66
N VAL A 57 11.49 9.64 3.07
CA VAL A 57 11.55 9.14 1.71
C VAL A 57 10.63 9.95 0.78
N LYS A 58 11.24 10.60 -0.21
CA LYS A 58 10.54 11.35 -1.25
C LYS A 58 10.56 10.55 -2.55
N ARG A 59 9.40 10.03 -2.93
CA ARG A 59 9.22 9.33 -4.21
C ARG A 59 8.80 10.34 -5.26
N LYS A 60 9.74 10.80 -6.06
CA LYS A 60 9.47 11.71 -7.18
C LYS A 60 10.07 11.15 -8.46
N SER A 61 9.21 10.67 -9.34
CA SER A 61 9.60 10.08 -10.62
C SER A 61 8.58 10.43 -11.71
N LEU A 62 8.75 9.86 -12.89
CA LEU A 62 7.76 9.99 -13.97
C LEU A 62 6.41 9.37 -13.60
N ASN A 63 6.40 8.34 -12.74
CA ASN A 63 5.23 7.50 -12.48
C ASN A 63 4.70 7.65 -11.04
N GLU A 64 5.39 8.38 -10.18
CA GLU A 64 4.93 8.62 -8.81
C GLU A 64 5.42 9.95 -8.25
N ASN A 65 4.61 10.55 -7.41
CA ASN A 65 4.93 11.72 -6.61
C ASN A 65 4.24 11.58 -5.24
N LYS A 66 4.96 11.09 -4.25
CA LYS A 66 4.49 10.91 -2.86
C LYS A 66 5.66 10.93 -1.88
N ASN A 67 5.36 11.16 -0.62
CA ASN A 67 6.33 10.96 0.47
C ASN A 67 5.92 9.74 1.30
N GLU A 68 6.90 9.06 1.91
CA GLU A 68 6.68 7.90 2.77
C GLU A 68 7.71 7.85 3.90
N ASP A 69 7.36 7.15 4.97
CA ASP A 69 8.27 6.84 6.06
C ASP A 69 7.92 5.50 6.69
N TYR A 70 8.92 4.68 6.95
CA TYR A 70 8.78 3.39 7.64
C TYR A 70 9.31 3.41 9.09
N HIS A 71 9.91 4.53 9.52
CA HIS A 71 10.26 4.82 10.92
C HIS A 71 9.18 5.69 11.58
N PHE A 72 7.92 5.31 11.42
CA PHE A 72 6.75 6.09 11.77
C PHE A 72 6.48 6.13 13.29
N ASP A 73 7.00 5.19 14.05
CA ASP A 73 6.91 5.13 15.51
C ASP A 73 7.56 6.33 16.22
N ARG A 74 8.53 6.99 15.55
CA ARG A 74 9.17 8.21 16.06
C ARG A 74 8.27 9.44 16.06
N PHE A 75 7.16 9.43 15.31
CA PHE A 75 6.28 10.59 15.21
C PHE A 75 5.30 10.69 16.36
N HIS A 76 4.64 9.59 16.70
CA HIS A 76 3.72 9.51 17.83
C HIS A 76 3.55 8.05 18.27
N PRO A 77 3.38 7.77 19.58
CA PRO A 77 3.20 6.39 20.09
C PRO A 77 2.05 5.61 19.44
N ASP A 78 0.99 6.29 18.98
CA ASP A 78 -0.18 5.63 18.41
C ASP A 78 0.13 4.98 17.06
N PHE A 79 1.16 5.42 16.31
CA PHE A 79 1.62 4.73 15.11
C PHE A 79 2.22 3.35 15.43
N LYS A 80 2.91 3.22 16.57
CA LYS A 80 3.35 1.91 17.06
C LYS A 80 2.15 1.04 17.44
N LYS A 81 1.17 1.61 18.16
CA LYS A 81 -0.02 0.89 18.60
C LYS A 81 -0.88 0.40 17.44
N VAL A 82 -1.08 1.19 16.37
CA VAL A 82 -1.82 0.70 15.19
C VAL A 82 -1.09 -0.46 14.52
N LYS A 83 0.25 -0.41 14.41
CA LYS A 83 1.04 -1.53 13.92
C LYS A 83 0.84 -2.76 14.81
N GLU A 84 0.99 -2.63 16.13
CA GLU A 84 0.78 -3.72 17.08
C GLU A 84 -0.64 -4.32 16.97
N ALA A 85 -1.66 -3.50 16.73
CA ALA A 85 -3.03 -3.97 16.56
C ALA A 85 -3.22 -4.79 15.28
N VAL A 86 -2.70 -4.31 14.14
CA VAL A 86 -2.85 -5.02 12.84
C VAL A 86 -1.87 -6.20 12.70
N THR A 87 -0.87 -6.32 13.56
CA THR A 87 0.04 -7.46 13.64
C THR A 87 -0.26 -8.40 14.82
N ASN A 88 -1.30 -8.12 15.58
CA ASN A 88 -1.75 -9.00 16.66
C ASN A 88 -2.13 -10.38 16.11
N PRO A 89 -1.71 -11.49 16.75
CA PRO A 89 -1.97 -12.84 16.26
C PRO A 89 -3.45 -13.15 16.01
N GLU A 90 -4.36 -12.63 16.83
CA GLU A 90 -5.80 -12.82 16.64
C GLU A 90 -6.31 -12.06 15.41
N PHE A 91 -5.86 -10.81 15.20
CA PHE A 91 -6.21 -10.06 14.00
C PHE A 91 -5.63 -10.72 12.73
N ILE A 92 -4.37 -11.17 12.78
CA ILE A 92 -3.75 -11.93 11.67
C ILE A 92 -4.60 -13.18 11.37
N LYS A 93 -5.04 -13.90 12.39
CA LYS A 93 -5.90 -15.09 12.21
C LYS A 93 -7.23 -14.77 11.51
N ASN A 94 -7.81 -13.61 11.81
CA ASN A 94 -9.01 -13.13 11.13
C ASN A 94 -8.72 -12.80 9.66
N ILE A 95 -7.60 -12.12 9.36
CA ILE A 95 -7.17 -11.84 7.99
C ILE A 95 -6.89 -13.15 7.22
N GLU A 96 -6.24 -14.13 7.83
CA GLU A 96 -6.05 -15.46 7.24
C GLU A 96 -7.40 -16.13 6.90
N THR A 97 -8.36 -16.04 7.81
CA THR A 97 -9.70 -16.62 7.62
C THR A 97 -10.44 -15.93 6.48
N ILE A 98 -10.37 -14.60 6.41
CA ILE A 98 -11.02 -13.79 5.37
C ILE A 98 -10.39 -14.06 4.00
N THR A 99 -9.08 -14.06 3.93
CA THR A 99 -8.36 -14.09 2.64
C THR A 99 -8.02 -15.48 2.14
N GLY A 100 -8.06 -16.49 3.03
CA GLY A 100 -7.62 -17.85 2.73
C GLY A 100 -6.09 -17.99 2.62
N VAL A 101 -5.32 -16.97 2.99
CA VAL A 101 -3.84 -16.99 2.97
C VAL A 101 -3.32 -17.34 4.35
N PRO A 102 -2.76 -18.53 4.58
CA PRO A 102 -2.32 -18.96 5.91
C PRO A 102 -0.89 -18.48 6.22
N ASN A 103 -0.51 -18.58 7.50
CA ASN A 103 0.85 -18.33 8.01
C ASN A 103 1.38 -16.91 7.69
N LEU A 104 0.52 -15.93 7.84
CA LEU A 104 0.85 -14.53 7.61
C LEU A 104 1.79 -13.99 8.68
N VAL A 105 2.81 -13.27 8.25
CA VAL A 105 3.75 -12.54 9.09
C VAL A 105 3.92 -11.11 8.57
N VAL A 106 4.36 -10.20 9.44
CA VAL A 106 4.72 -8.81 9.08
C VAL A 106 6.15 -8.56 9.51
N THR A 107 6.94 -7.94 8.61
CA THR A 107 8.34 -7.60 8.88
C THR A 107 8.47 -6.22 9.53
N ASP A 108 9.61 -5.98 10.21
CA ASP A 108 9.93 -4.70 10.86
C ASP A 108 10.75 -3.74 9.97
N ASP A 109 10.81 -4.04 8.68
CA ASP A 109 11.52 -3.24 7.69
C ASP A 109 10.57 -2.35 6.84
N ALA A 110 11.14 -1.63 5.90
CA ALA A 110 10.41 -0.77 4.96
C ALA A 110 9.38 -1.50 4.09
N LEU A 111 9.47 -2.83 4.00
CA LEU A 111 8.53 -3.67 3.26
C LEU A 111 7.44 -4.26 4.16
N GLY A 112 7.48 -3.99 5.46
CA GLY A 112 6.47 -4.37 6.44
C GLY A 112 5.38 -3.33 6.59
N SER A 113 5.68 -2.19 7.20
CA SER A 113 4.69 -1.14 7.49
C SER A 113 5.27 0.26 7.30
N GLY A 114 4.41 1.24 7.07
CA GLY A 114 4.81 2.63 6.96
C GLY A 114 3.63 3.60 6.82
N VAL A 115 3.97 4.87 6.66
CA VAL A 115 3.01 5.93 6.34
C VAL A 115 3.29 6.50 4.95
N HIS A 116 2.22 6.84 4.23
CA HIS A 116 2.26 7.58 2.98
C HIS A 116 1.59 8.93 3.13
N GLN A 117 2.14 9.94 2.50
CA GLN A 117 1.52 11.25 2.42
C GLN A 117 1.74 11.89 1.04
N GLY A 118 0.71 12.54 0.52
CA GLY A 118 0.76 13.25 -0.74
C GLY A 118 0.08 14.61 -0.66
N ALA A 119 0.77 15.68 -1.03
CA ALA A 119 0.20 17.02 -1.18
C ALA A 119 -0.40 17.22 -2.57
N ASN A 120 -0.90 18.43 -2.84
CA ASN A 120 -1.43 18.81 -4.14
C ASN A 120 -0.49 18.38 -5.29
N GLY A 121 -1.04 17.72 -6.30
CA GLY A 121 -0.28 17.18 -7.41
C GLY A 121 0.39 15.81 -7.15
N SER A 122 0.16 15.18 -5.99
CA SER A 122 0.61 13.82 -5.72
C SER A 122 -0.16 12.79 -6.56
N TYR A 123 0.49 11.71 -6.96
CA TYR A 123 -0.09 10.58 -7.70
C TYR A 123 0.81 9.35 -7.61
N VAL A 124 0.23 8.20 -7.90
CA VAL A 124 0.94 6.96 -8.20
C VAL A 124 0.28 6.35 -9.43
N ASP A 125 1.02 6.22 -10.52
CA ASP A 125 0.51 5.59 -11.73
C ASP A 125 0.14 4.13 -11.49
N VAL A 126 -0.62 3.57 -12.41
CA VAL A 126 -1.01 2.17 -12.36
C VAL A 126 0.23 1.28 -12.29
N HIS A 127 0.28 0.44 -11.29
CA HIS A 127 1.43 -0.45 -11.07
C HIS A 127 1.00 -1.75 -10.40
N ILE A 128 1.91 -2.70 -10.47
CA ILE A 128 1.91 -3.91 -9.65
C ILE A 128 3.00 -3.75 -8.60
N ASP A 129 2.71 -4.06 -7.36
CA ASP A 129 3.71 -4.10 -6.31
C ASP A 129 4.71 -5.26 -6.50
N SER A 130 5.95 -5.07 -6.08
CA SER A 130 6.85 -6.22 -5.92
C SER A 130 6.28 -7.17 -4.88
N ASN A 131 6.21 -8.46 -5.23
CA ASN A 131 5.66 -9.48 -4.35
C ASN A 131 6.69 -10.17 -3.45
N PHE A 132 7.92 -9.65 -3.33
CA PHE A 132 8.98 -10.33 -2.59
C PHE A 132 9.81 -9.37 -1.73
N ASN A 133 10.08 -9.78 -0.49
CA ASN A 133 11.04 -9.16 0.40
C ASN A 133 12.34 -9.99 0.38
N PRO A 134 13.40 -9.53 -0.32
CA PRO A 134 14.63 -10.30 -0.46
C PRO A 134 15.48 -10.35 0.82
N LYS A 135 15.31 -9.39 1.74
CA LYS A 135 16.03 -9.35 3.00
C LYS A 135 15.59 -10.47 3.94
N GLU A 136 14.29 -10.64 4.07
CA GLU A 136 13.67 -11.60 4.96
C GLU A 136 13.31 -12.92 4.24
N ASN A 137 13.54 -13.01 2.92
CA ASN A 137 13.14 -14.16 2.09
C ASN A 137 11.65 -14.49 2.22
N LEU A 138 10.79 -13.47 2.12
CA LEU A 138 9.35 -13.59 2.30
C LEU A 138 8.59 -13.16 1.04
N TRP A 139 7.49 -13.86 0.78
CA TRP A 139 6.53 -13.55 -0.26
C TRP A 139 5.46 -12.60 0.27
N ARG A 140 5.37 -11.37 -0.27
CA ARG A 140 4.34 -10.40 0.07
C ARG A 140 3.02 -10.82 -0.55
N ARG A 141 2.02 -11.06 0.29
CA ARG A 141 0.72 -11.65 -0.09
C ARG A 141 -0.41 -10.63 -0.10
N LEU A 142 -0.46 -9.76 0.89
CA LEU A 142 -1.55 -8.80 1.09
C LEU A 142 -0.98 -7.42 1.42
N ASN A 143 -1.70 -6.39 1.00
CA ASN A 143 -1.50 -5.01 1.42
C ASN A 143 -2.76 -4.54 2.17
N LEU A 144 -2.60 -4.06 3.39
CA LEU A 144 -3.59 -3.33 4.16
C LEU A 144 -3.26 -1.84 4.07
N LEU A 145 -4.19 -1.04 3.56
CA LEU A 145 -4.12 0.42 3.60
C LEU A 145 -5.17 0.94 4.57
N ILE A 146 -4.80 1.89 5.44
CA ILE A 146 -5.72 2.61 6.32
C ILE A 146 -5.67 4.09 5.94
N TYR A 147 -6.75 4.64 5.43
CA TYR A 147 -6.88 6.03 5.04
C TYR A 147 -7.36 6.88 6.22
N LEU A 148 -6.73 8.05 6.38
CA LEU A 148 -6.97 8.99 7.49
C LEU A 148 -7.19 10.40 6.92
N ASN A 149 -8.23 10.58 6.10
CA ASN A 149 -8.51 11.85 5.42
C ASN A 149 -9.88 12.38 5.82
N LYS A 150 -9.92 13.19 6.90
CA LYS A 150 -11.17 13.86 7.38
C LYS A 150 -11.67 14.82 6.32
N ASN A 151 -13.00 14.88 6.14
CA ASN A 151 -13.67 15.80 5.23
C ASN A 151 -13.13 15.75 3.78
N TRP A 152 -12.61 14.59 3.35
CA TRP A 152 -12.10 14.41 2.00
C TRP A 152 -13.23 14.55 0.98
N GLN A 153 -13.06 15.48 0.04
CA GLN A 153 -14.03 15.71 -1.01
C GLN A 153 -13.72 14.84 -2.22
N SER A 154 -14.76 14.35 -2.91
CA SER A 154 -14.59 13.49 -4.10
C SER A 154 -13.82 14.19 -5.22
N GLU A 155 -13.98 15.51 -5.37
CA GLU A 155 -13.26 16.32 -6.35
C GLU A 155 -11.77 16.46 -6.10
N TYR A 156 -11.28 16.11 -4.91
CA TYR A 156 -9.85 16.05 -4.63
C TYR A 156 -9.16 14.88 -5.34
N GLY A 157 -9.92 13.86 -5.73
CA GLY A 157 -9.40 12.63 -6.31
C GLY A 157 -8.64 11.79 -5.27
N GLY A 158 -7.73 10.95 -5.75
CA GLY A 158 -6.85 10.16 -4.88
C GLY A 158 -7.47 8.84 -4.39
N GLU A 159 -8.64 8.46 -4.91
CA GLU A 159 -9.24 7.14 -4.68
C GLU A 159 -8.24 6.04 -5.05
N LEU A 160 -8.28 4.93 -4.33
CA LEU A 160 -7.56 3.73 -4.76
C LEU A 160 -8.24 3.19 -6.02
N GLU A 161 -7.52 3.19 -7.11
CA GLU A 161 -7.97 2.62 -8.38
C GLU A 161 -7.52 1.18 -8.48
N LEU A 162 -8.45 0.30 -8.83
CA LEU A 162 -8.20 -1.11 -9.17
C LEU A 162 -8.44 -1.28 -10.66
N TRP A 163 -7.43 -1.81 -11.33
CA TRP A 163 -7.39 -1.89 -12.80
C TRP A 163 -7.49 -3.33 -13.29
N ASP A 164 -7.87 -3.50 -14.54
CA ASP A 164 -7.75 -4.78 -15.24
C ASP A 164 -6.28 -5.25 -15.30
N GLN A 165 -6.05 -6.57 -15.41
CA GLN A 165 -4.70 -7.14 -15.41
C GLN A 165 -3.80 -6.58 -16.54
N LYS A 166 -4.40 -6.09 -17.63
CA LYS A 166 -3.66 -5.44 -18.73
C LYS A 166 -3.32 -3.99 -18.43
N MET A 167 -3.77 -3.43 -17.31
CA MET A 167 -3.61 -2.02 -16.95
C MET A 167 -4.13 -1.07 -18.05
N THR A 168 -5.28 -1.38 -18.62
CA THR A 168 -5.88 -0.59 -19.71
C THR A 168 -7.13 0.14 -19.31
N LYS A 169 -7.82 -0.36 -18.27
CA LYS A 169 -9.09 0.19 -17.77
C LYS A 169 -9.13 0.14 -16.26
N CYS A 170 -9.48 1.27 -15.64
CA CYS A 170 -9.87 1.29 -14.24
C CYS A 170 -11.26 0.67 -14.12
N GLU A 171 -11.39 -0.40 -13.36
CA GLU A 171 -12.64 -1.15 -13.23
C GLU A 171 -13.37 -0.88 -11.91
N ALA A 172 -12.63 -0.43 -10.89
CA ALA A 172 -13.21 0.00 -9.62
C ALA A 172 -12.37 1.10 -8.97
N THR A 173 -13.02 1.96 -8.20
CA THR A 173 -12.40 2.97 -7.35
C THR A 173 -12.90 2.83 -5.93
N ILE A 174 -12.01 2.98 -4.96
CA ILE A 174 -12.32 2.93 -3.54
C ILE A 174 -11.95 4.28 -2.94
N PRO A 175 -12.92 5.00 -2.33
CA PRO A 175 -12.64 6.28 -1.68
C PRO A 175 -11.52 6.17 -0.66
N CYS A 176 -10.63 7.17 -0.65
CA CYS A 176 -9.53 7.25 0.31
C CYS A 176 -9.89 8.16 1.50
N ASP A 177 -11.15 8.19 1.88
CA ASP A 177 -11.72 9.06 2.90
C ASP A 177 -11.38 8.66 4.35
N TRP A 178 -12.19 9.14 5.27
CA TRP A 178 -11.96 9.00 6.69
C TRP A 178 -12.08 7.56 7.20
N ASN A 179 -11.07 7.11 7.97
CA ASN A 179 -11.09 5.87 8.76
C ASN A 179 -11.52 4.64 7.93
N ARG A 180 -11.10 4.57 6.67
CA ARG A 180 -11.36 3.46 5.76
C ARG A 180 -10.13 2.60 5.60
N ALA A 181 -10.27 1.29 5.80
CA ALA A 181 -9.21 0.37 5.43
C ALA A 181 -9.57 -0.45 4.20
N VAL A 182 -8.54 -0.90 3.48
CA VAL A 182 -8.66 -1.78 2.31
C VAL A 182 -7.61 -2.86 2.43
N VAL A 183 -8.01 -4.12 2.27
CA VAL A 183 -7.08 -5.25 2.14
C VAL A 183 -7.19 -5.83 0.74
N PHE A 184 -6.08 -6.04 0.06
CA PHE A 184 -6.04 -6.61 -1.29
C PHE A 184 -4.78 -7.46 -1.51
N LEU A 185 -4.84 -8.36 -2.50
CA LEU A 185 -3.70 -9.21 -2.88
C LEU A 185 -2.54 -8.37 -3.44
N THR A 186 -1.31 -8.79 -3.15
CA THR A 186 -0.07 -8.21 -3.69
C THR A 186 0.52 -9.16 -4.72
N ASP A 187 -0.08 -9.23 -5.90
CA ASP A 187 0.35 -10.06 -7.02
C ASP A 187 0.06 -9.40 -8.38
N GLU A 188 0.36 -10.12 -9.46
CA GLU A 188 0.15 -9.64 -10.82
C GLU A 188 -1.32 -9.45 -11.20
N THR A 189 -2.25 -9.93 -10.37
CA THR A 189 -3.69 -9.79 -10.63
C THR A 189 -4.29 -8.52 -10.07
N THR A 190 -3.48 -7.73 -9.33
CA THR A 190 -3.95 -6.54 -8.62
C THR A 190 -3.21 -5.26 -9.05
N PRO A 191 -3.31 -4.83 -10.33
CA PRO A 191 -2.82 -3.53 -10.72
C PRO A 191 -3.64 -2.43 -10.07
N HIS A 192 -2.95 -1.48 -9.45
CA HIS A 192 -3.58 -0.41 -8.70
C HIS A 192 -2.78 0.90 -8.78
N GLY A 193 -3.39 1.97 -8.31
CA GLY A 193 -2.77 3.29 -8.26
C GLY A 193 -3.75 4.33 -7.74
N TYR A 194 -3.39 5.61 -7.85
CA TYR A 194 -4.33 6.71 -7.68
C TYR A 194 -3.97 7.88 -8.61
N GLY A 195 -5.00 8.56 -9.08
CA GLY A 195 -4.86 9.71 -9.95
C GLY A 195 -4.25 10.91 -9.24
N LYS A 196 -3.82 11.89 -10.04
CA LYS A 196 -3.29 13.15 -9.51
C LYS A 196 -4.35 13.84 -8.66
N ILE A 197 -4.00 14.11 -7.38
CA ILE A 197 -4.89 14.82 -6.45
C ILE A 197 -4.81 16.33 -6.66
N THR A 198 -5.94 16.99 -6.38
CA THR A 198 -6.05 18.45 -6.38
C THR A 198 -6.68 18.86 -5.06
N VAL A 199 -5.85 19.27 -4.12
CA VAL A 199 -6.25 19.62 -2.76
C VAL A 199 -5.85 21.07 -2.43
N PRO A 200 -6.58 21.76 -1.51
CA PRO A 200 -6.18 23.05 -0.98
C PRO A 200 -4.78 23.01 -0.35
N GLU A 201 -4.18 24.18 -0.21
CA GLU A 201 -2.92 24.35 0.53
C GLU A 201 -3.08 23.87 1.98
N GLY A 202 -2.11 23.07 2.44
CA GLY A 202 -2.13 22.47 3.77
C GLY A 202 -2.82 21.11 3.84
N GLU A 203 -3.72 20.80 2.90
CA GLU A 203 -4.36 19.48 2.85
C GLU A 203 -3.44 18.43 2.21
N THR A 204 -3.51 17.21 2.74
CA THR A 204 -2.71 16.08 2.24
C THR A 204 -3.48 14.78 2.33
N ARG A 205 -3.28 13.90 1.35
CA ARG A 205 -3.75 12.51 1.36
C ARG A 205 -2.86 11.68 2.26
N LYS A 206 -3.42 11.11 3.32
CA LYS A 206 -2.72 10.36 4.38
C LYS A 206 -3.15 8.90 4.36
N SER A 207 -2.20 7.99 4.51
CA SER A 207 -2.49 6.58 4.76
C SER A 207 -1.38 5.91 5.56
N PHE A 208 -1.77 4.92 6.37
CA PHE A 208 -0.88 3.92 6.95
C PHE A 208 -1.00 2.63 6.14
N TYR A 209 0.11 1.91 5.94
CA TYR A 209 0.10 0.63 5.23
C TYR A 209 0.79 -0.47 6.01
N THR A 210 0.36 -1.70 5.76
CA THR A 210 1.02 -2.91 6.28
C THR A 210 0.96 -4.00 5.22
N TYR A 211 2.11 -4.64 4.94
CA TYR A 211 2.17 -5.82 4.09
C TYR A 211 2.22 -7.08 4.93
N TYR A 212 1.36 -8.03 4.60
CA TYR A 212 1.40 -9.38 5.15
C TYR A 212 2.11 -10.31 4.18
N SER A 213 3.01 -11.11 4.70
CA SER A 213 3.90 -11.98 3.92
C SER A 213 3.82 -13.41 4.42
N THR A 214 4.23 -14.36 3.57
CA THR A 214 4.43 -15.77 3.92
C THR A 214 5.82 -16.23 3.49
N ALA A 215 6.28 -17.38 3.98
CA ALA A 215 7.40 -18.05 3.35
C ALA A 215 7.07 -18.35 1.87
N PRO A 216 8.03 -18.27 0.94
CA PRO A 216 7.83 -18.70 -0.44
C PRO A 216 7.47 -20.18 -0.52
N GLU A 217 6.45 -20.50 -1.32
CA GLU A 217 5.98 -21.86 -1.58
C GLU A 217 6.57 -22.40 -2.88
N GLU A 218 6.43 -23.71 -3.10
CA GLU A 218 6.77 -24.33 -4.38
C GLU A 218 6.01 -23.66 -5.54
N GLY A 219 6.72 -23.32 -6.60
CA GLY A 219 6.14 -22.59 -7.74
C GLY A 219 6.06 -21.08 -7.58
N PHE A 220 6.55 -20.51 -6.45
CA PHE A 220 6.62 -19.06 -6.28
C PHE A 220 7.31 -18.37 -7.46
N LYS A 221 6.65 -17.37 -8.03
CA LYS A 221 7.19 -16.53 -9.10
C LYS A 221 7.44 -15.14 -8.57
N TYR A 222 8.69 -14.70 -8.62
CA TYR A 222 9.04 -13.33 -8.33
C TYR A 222 8.47 -12.37 -9.39
N VAL A 223 7.71 -11.37 -8.93
CA VAL A 223 7.23 -10.25 -9.75
C VAL A 223 7.84 -8.97 -9.17
N ASP A 224 8.52 -8.21 -10.02
CA ASP A 224 9.05 -6.90 -9.62
C ASP A 224 7.99 -5.80 -9.84
N SER A 225 8.04 -4.76 -9.01
CA SER A 225 7.20 -3.59 -9.20
C SER A 225 7.44 -2.96 -10.57
N HIS A 226 6.38 -2.76 -11.32
CA HIS A 226 6.43 -2.08 -12.61
C HIS A 226 5.20 -1.20 -12.82
N PHE A 227 5.42 -0.11 -13.53
CA PHE A 227 4.42 0.92 -13.81
C PHE A 227 3.96 0.84 -15.26
N LYS A 228 2.73 1.29 -15.49
CA LYS A 228 2.19 1.57 -16.80
C LYS A 228 1.57 2.96 -16.84
N ALA A 229 1.85 3.73 -17.88
CA ALA A 229 1.23 5.02 -18.09
C ALA A 229 -0.29 4.86 -18.31
N ARG A 230 -1.06 5.80 -17.81
CA ARG A 230 -2.53 5.79 -17.95
C ARG A 230 -2.94 6.00 -19.42
N PRO A 231 -4.11 5.47 -19.84
CA PRO A 231 -4.59 5.67 -21.23
C PRO A 231 -4.69 7.14 -21.63
N ASN A 232 -5.02 8.03 -20.67
CA ASN A 232 -5.19 9.47 -20.90
C ASN A 232 -3.91 10.29 -20.66
N ASP A 233 -2.79 9.66 -20.30
CA ASP A 233 -1.51 10.36 -20.19
C ASP A 233 -1.02 10.90 -21.54
N ALA A 234 -0.23 11.98 -21.49
CA ALA A 234 0.41 12.54 -22.67
C ALA A 234 1.27 11.50 -23.41
N VAL A 235 1.32 11.57 -24.73
CA VAL A 235 2.06 10.62 -25.58
C VAL A 235 3.51 10.49 -25.13
N GLY A 236 4.17 11.62 -24.80
CA GLY A 236 5.55 11.62 -24.31
C GLY A 236 5.74 10.82 -23.03
N LYS A 237 4.79 10.89 -22.05
CA LYS A 237 4.83 10.09 -20.85
C LYS A 237 4.64 8.60 -21.15
N LYS A 238 3.70 8.24 -22.02
CA LYS A 238 3.47 6.85 -22.44
C LYS A 238 4.72 6.24 -23.06
N VAL A 239 5.34 6.95 -24.02
CA VAL A 239 6.58 6.49 -24.66
C VAL A 239 7.70 6.36 -23.63
N ALA A 240 7.90 7.36 -22.78
CA ALA A 240 8.95 7.34 -21.76
C ALA A 240 8.76 6.18 -20.75
N THR A 241 7.54 5.93 -20.28
CA THR A 241 7.24 4.80 -19.36
C THR A 241 7.48 3.46 -20.07
N ASN A 242 7.01 3.29 -21.30
CA ASN A 242 7.18 2.06 -22.08
C ASN A 242 8.65 1.73 -22.39
N ILE A 243 9.54 2.70 -22.43
CA ILE A 243 10.98 2.49 -22.61
C ILE A 243 11.67 2.27 -21.26
N LYS A 244 11.37 3.10 -20.27
CA LYS A 244 12.07 3.07 -18.96
C LYS A 244 11.75 1.83 -18.13
N GLU A 245 10.50 1.39 -18.10
CA GLU A 245 10.11 0.25 -17.25
C GLU A 245 10.74 -1.08 -17.70
N PRO A 246 10.70 -1.48 -18.99
CA PRO A 246 11.42 -2.67 -19.43
C PRO A 246 12.94 -2.60 -19.20
N LEU A 247 13.56 -1.42 -19.42
CA LEU A 247 14.98 -1.23 -19.18
C LEU A 247 15.32 -1.37 -17.69
N LYS A 248 14.56 -0.73 -16.82
CA LYS A 248 14.67 -0.85 -15.36
C LYS A 248 14.56 -2.31 -14.90
N LEU A 249 13.55 -3.03 -15.40
CA LEU A 249 13.36 -4.45 -15.08
C LEU A 249 14.51 -5.32 -15.59
N GLY A 250 15.03 -5.03 -16.78
CA GLY A 250 16.20 -5.71 -17.35
C GLY A 250 17.45 -5.52 -16.49
N ILE A 251 17.74 -4.28 -16.08
CA ILE A 251 18.87 -3.94 -15.19
C ILE A 251 18.71 -4.65 -13.83
N LYS A 252 17.52 -4.59 -13.21
CA LYS A 252 17.26 -5.26 -11.93
C LYS A 252 17.47 -6.78 -12.03
N ARG A 253 16.99 -7.43 -13.11
CA ARG A 253 17.20 -8.86 -13.35
C ARG A 253 18.69 -9.20 -13.46
N MET A 254 19.46 -8.35 -14.16
CA MET A 254 20.90 -8.52 -14.29
C MET A 254 21.61 -8.39 -12.94
N LEU A 255 21.29 -7.35 -12.17
CA LEU A 255 21.86 -7.12 -10.83
C LEU A 255 21.50 -8.25 -9.87
N LYS A 256 20.26 -8.75 -9.91
CA LYS A 256 19.85 -9.92 -9.11
C LYS A 256 20.66 -11.16 -9.44
N LYS A 257 20.97 -11.41 -10.73
CA LYS A 257 21.85 -12.51 -11.15
C LYS A 257 23.27 -12.36 -10.62
N MET A 258 23.70 -11.12 -10.35
CA MET A 258 25.01 -10.79 -9.77
C MET A 258 25.01 -10.75 -8.22
N GLY A 259 23.89 -11.13 -7.58
CA GLY A 259 23.73 -11.14 -6.12
C GLY A 259 23.47 -9.76 -5.50
N VAL A 260 23.21 -8.73 -6.29
CA VAL A 260 22.90 -7.37 -5.82
C VAL A 260 21.40 -7.18 -5.69
N THR A 261 20.91 -6.80 -4.51
CA THR A 261 19.49 -6.55 -4.27
C THR A 261 19.14 -5.07 -4.39
N SER A 262 17.87 -4.76 -4.62
CA SER A 262 17.39 -3.35 -4.70
C SER A 262 17.53 -2.59 -3.37
N LEU A 263 17.65 -3.28 -2.25
CA LEU A 263 17.88 -2.70 -0.92
C LEU A 263 19.29 -2.13 -0.78
N ASP A 264 20.28 -2.73 -1.45
CA ASP A 264 21.66 -2.24 -1.44
C ASP A 264 21.79 -0.83 -2.06
N PHE A 265 20.87 -0.45 -2.94
CA PHE A 265 20.82 0.91 -3.51
C PHE A 265 20.12 1.92 -2.61
N GLN A 266 19.17 1.50 -1.79
CA GLN A 266 18.47 2.40 -0.85
C GLN A 266 19.39 2.79 0.31
N ASP A 267 20.20 1.88 0.81
CA ASP A 267 21.16 2.14 1.89
C ASP A 267 22.37 2.98 1.43
N LYS A 268 22.77 2.89 0.17
CA LYS A 268 23.87 3.73 -0.37
C LYS A 268 23.50 5.20 -0.51
N ASN A 269 22.24 5.51 -0.74
CA ASN A 269 21.77 6.89 -0.82
C ASN A 269 21.61 7.57 0.55
N LYS A 270 21.56 6.81 1.65
CA LYS A 270 21.54 7.32 3.03
C LYS A 270 22.93 7.80 3.54
N LYS A 271 24.02 7.44 2.87
CA LYS A 271 25.39 7.80 3.29
C LYS A 271 25.94 9.06 2.60
N LYS A 272 25.10 9.83 1.92
CA LYS A 272 25.50 11.03 1.16
C LYS A 272 24.84 12.33 1.65
N ASP A 273 24.20 12.30 2.83
CA ASP A 273 23.72 13.51 3.51
C ASP A 273 24.44 13.71 4.85
#